data_171a12ee5a06d2e40f635d5d05bee663
#
_entry.id   171a12ee5a06d2e40f635d5d05bee663
#
_cell.length_a   1.000
_cell.length_b   1.000
_cell.length_c   1.000
_cell.angle_alpha   90.00
_cell.angle_beta   90.00
_cell.angle_gamma   90.00
#
_symmetry.space_group_name_H-M   'P 1'
#
loop_
_entity.id
_entity.type
_entity.pdbx_description
1 polymer ?
#
loop_
_entity_poly.entity_id
_entity_poly.type
_entity_poly.pdbx_seq_one_letter_code
_entity_poly.pdbx_strand_id
1 'polypeptide(L)'
;MYLLLNSLLIIIFLPSFLPFPFFHHNISSDSEYVTCGSIIKLKHTEKGKSYYLSSDERISPQGNDQQLVTASPESDNMTTFWIIRESHQNPSPCQTGTKIPYGSKVRLQHLESGVNLHSHQKRSPLSGQQEVTGFGENGEGDTGDDWVVNAKSNTNGSDDKYWRIGSNVQLMHFDTKVYLGSSEQAVFNAQNCGRGCPIMNHLEVFGRRSADSFTTWRTDTGIFISK
;
A
#
# COMPACT_ATOMS: atom_id res chain seq x y z
N MET A 1 -45.92 -80.41 15.43
CA MET A 1 -45.19 -79.42 16.22
C MET A 1 -44.54 -78.50 15.18
N TYR A 2 -45.24 -77.42 14.76
CA TYR A 2 -44.84 -76.48 13.73
C TYR A 2 -44.24 -75.27 14.37
N LEU A 3 -42.97 -74.98 14.06
CA LEU A 3 -42.25 -73.72 14.42
C LEU A 3 -42.56 -72.70 13.37
N LEU A 4 -43.20 -71.58 13.73
CA LEU A 4 -43.38 -70.38 12.91
C LEU A 4 -42.15 -69.45 13.01
N LEU A 5 -41.44 -69.30 11.91
CA LEU A 5 -40.40 -68.28 11.77
C LEU A 5 -41.08 -66.95 11.45
N ASN A 6 -40.99 -65.97 12.37
CA ASN A 6 -41.33 -64.60 12.13
C ASN A 6 -40.16 -63.89 11.45
N SER A 7 -40.30 -63.55 10.17
CA SER A 7 -39.36 -62.69 9.44
C SER A 7 -39.61 -61.22 9.77
N LEU A 8 -38.68 -60.60 10.51
CA LEU A 8 -38.68 -59.18 10.81
C LEU A 8 -38.08 -58.39 9.63
N LEU A 9 -38.92 -57.66 8.91
CA LEU A 9 -38.48 -56.81 7.79
C LEU A 9 -37.95 -55.49 8.37
N ILE A 10 -36.60 -55.33 8.34
CA ILE A 10 -35.98 -54.05 8.75
C ILE A 10 -35.97 -53.14 7.52
N ILE A 11 -36.81 -52.10 7.56
CA ILE A 11 -36.82 -51.00 6.59
C ILE A 11 -35.69 -50.02 6.97
N ILE A 12 -34.60 -50.03 6.23
CA ILE A 12 -33.51 -49.03 6.39
C ILE A 12 -33.91 -47.76 5.64
N PHE A 13 -34.27 -46.72 6.41
CA PHE A 13 -34.38 -45.35 5.85
C PHE A 13 -33.00 -44.79 5.60
N LEU A 14 -32.60 -44.68 4.34
CA LEU A 14 -31.45 -43.89 3.89
C LEU A 14 -31.87 -42.42 3.89
N PRO A 15 -31.14 -41.51 4.59
CA PRO A 15 -31.40 -40.10 4.46
C PRO A 15 -30.96 -39.63 3.07
N SER A 16 -31.91 -39.12 2.29
CA SER A 16 -31.64 -38.43 1.02
C SER A 16 -30.85 -37.14 1.31
N PHE A 17 -29.58 -37.18 1.04
CA PHE A 17 -28.76 -35.96 0.98
C PHE A 17 -29.25 -35.11 -0.19
N LEU A 18 -29.98 -34.06 0.10
CA LEU A 18 -30.21 -32.98 -0.84
C LEU A 18 -28.89 -32.27 -1.07
N PRO A 19 -28.46 -32.06 -2.32
CA PRO A 19 -27.29 -31.27 -2.59
C PRO A 19 -27.53 -29.84 -2.14
N PHE A 20 -26.75 -29.36 -1.17
CA PHE A 20 -26.71 -27.95 -0.85
C PHE A 20 -26.31 -27.16 -2.11
N PRO A 21 -27.03 -26.10 -2.50
CA PRO A 21 -26.60 -25.27 -3.59
C PRO A 21 -25.25 -24.65 -3.20
N PHE A 22 -24.21 -24.98 -3.95
CA PHE A 22 -22.94 -24.25 -3.90
C PHE A 22 -23.25 -22.81 -4.32
N PHE A 23 -23.38 -21.91 -3.36
CA PHE A 23 -23.33 -20.49 -3.64
C PHE A 23 -21.94 -20.18 -4.21
N HIS A 24 -21.84 -20.11 -5.52
CA HIS A 24 -20.72 -19.42 -6.15
C HIS A 24 -20.82 -17.96 -5.71
N HIS A 25 -20.05 -17.59 -4.69
CA HIS A 25 -19.76 -16.19 -4.45
C HIS A 25 -19.00 -15.73 -5.70
N ASN A 26 -19.71 -15.05 -6.57
CA ASN A 26 -19.07 -14.19 -7.58
C ASN A 26 -18.31 -13.15 -6.77
N ILE A 27 -16.99 -13.34 -6.60
CA ILE A 27 -16.08 -12.31 -6.11
C ILE A 27 -16.28 -11.16 -7.11
N SER A 28 -16.84 -10.05 -6.66
CA SER A 28 -17.14 -8.92 -7.52
C SER A 28 -15.85 -8.47 -8.18
N SER A 29 -15.89 -8.13 -9.47
CA SER A 29 -14.75 -7.62 -10.24
C SER A 29 -14.14 -6.34 -9.64
N ASP A 30 -14.76 -5.77 -8.63
CA ASP A 30 -14.33 -4.55 -7.93
C ASP A 30 -13.17 -4.78 -6.95
N SER A 31 -12.91 -6.03 -6.51
CA SER A 31 -11.78 -6.38 -5.63
C SER A 31 -10.40 -6.31 -6.30
N GLU A 32 -10.34 -5.99 -7.60
CA GLU A 32 -9.08 -5.90 -8.35
C GLU A 32 -8.44 -4.50 -8.32
N TYR A 33 -9.12 -3.50 -7.77
CA TYR A 33 -8.71 -2.10 -7.83
C TYR A 33 -8.44 -1.52 -6.44
N VAL A 34 -7.47 -0.60 -6.39
CA VAL A 34 -7.30 0.28 -5.25
C VAL A 34 -8.41 1.31 -5.25
N THR A 35 -9.04 1.47 -4.10
CA THR A 35 -10.19 2.36 -3.93
C THR A 35 -9.94 3.36 -2.81
N CYS A 36 -10.72 4.42 -2.78
CA CYS A 36 -10.74 5.35 -1.66
C CYS A 36 -11.05 4.62 -0.35
N GLY A 37 -10.26 4.89 0.69
CA GLY A 37 -10.35 4.23 1.99
C GLY A 37 -9.64 2.88 2.07
N SER A 38 -9.14 2.32 0.95
CA SER A 38 -8.31 1.12 0.99
C SER A 38 -7.05 1.34 1.81
N ILE A 39 -6.65 0.31 2.56
CA ILE A 39 -5.40 0.26 3.30
C ILE A 39 -4.44 -0.62 2.50
N ILE A 40 -3.30 -0.08 2.10
CA ILE A 40 -2.36 -0.75 1.20
C ILE A 40 -0.95 -0.79 1.77
N LYS A 41 -0.15 -1.73 1.25
CA LYS A 41 1.32 -1.68 1.32
C LYS A 41 1.88 -1.37 -0.05
N LEU A 42 2.86 -0.49 -0.10
CA LEU A 42 3.63 -0.18 -1.29
C LEU A 42 4.99 -0.85 -1.22
N LYS A 43 5.26 -1.74 -2.17
CA LYS A 43 6.50 -2.49 -2.26
C LYS A 43 7.40 -1.92 -3.35
N HIS A 44 8.65 -1.61 -2.98
CA HIS A 44 9.77 -1.36 -3.86
C HIS A 44 10.61 -2.62 -4.01
N THR A 45 11.07 -2.92 -5.22
CA THR A 45 11.92 -4.09 -5.48
C THR A 45 13.19 -3.65 -6.19
N GLU A 46 14.33 -3.87 -5.58
CA GLU A 46 15.64 -3.64 -6.17
C GLU A 46 16.52 -4.89 -6.02
N LYS A 47 17.16 -5.32 -7.09
CA LYS A 47 18.04 -6.50 -7.11
C LYS A 47 17.42 -7.76 -6.50
N GLY A 48 16.11 -7.94 -6.65
CA GLY A 48 15.37 -9.09 -6.13
C GLY A 48 14.98 -9.00 -4.65
N LYS A 49 15.38 -7.96 -3.92
CA LYS A 49 14.94 -7.70 -2.56
C LYS A 49 13.71 -6.82 -2.54
N SER A 50 12.83 -7.05 -1.58
CA SER A 50 11.60 -6.30 -1.37
C SER A 50 11.74 -5.39 -0.17
N TYR A 51 11.28 -4.14 -0.34
CA TYR A 51 11.21 -3.13 0.71
C TYR A 51 9.82 -2.51 0.70
N TYR A 52 9.31 -2.13 1.85
CA TYR A 52 7.95 -1.60 2.01
C TYR A 52 7.98 -0.18 2.52
N LEU A 53 7.22 0.72 1.89
CA LEU A 53 7.07 2.10 2.36
C LEU A 53 6.57 2.07 3.79
N SER A 54 7.32 2.68 4.70
CA SER A 54 7.14 2.56 6.15
C SER A 54 7.32 3.92 6.81
N SER A 55 6.59 4.16 7.87
CA SER A 55 6.79 5.31 8.75
C SER A 55 6.59 4.88 10.20
N ASP A 56 7.32 5.49 11.12
CA ASP A 56 7.14 5.33 12.56
C ASP A 56 7.34 6.67 13.26
N GLU A 57 7.11 6.75 14.56
CA GLU A 57 7.13 7.99 15.33
C GLU A 57 8.51 8.68 15.43
N ARG A 58 9.54 8.15 14.78
CA ARG A 58 10.88 8.77 14.79
C ARG A 58 10.88 10.04 13.97
N ILE A 59 11.59 11.03 14.46
CA ILE A 59 11.75 12.32 13.77
C ILE A 59 12.83 12.20 12.69
N SER A 60 12.61 12.85 11.56
CA SER A 60 13.58 12.95 10.48
C SER A 60 14.88 13.60 10.99
N PRO A 61 16.06 13.04 10.65
CA PRO A 61 17.35 13.59 11.07
C PRO A 61 17.65 15.00 10.50
N GLN A 62 16.83 15.49 9.57
CA GLN A 62 16.98 16.85 9.01
C GLN A 62 16.47 17.95 9.95
N GLY A 63 15.95 17.61 11.14
CA GLY A 63 15.55 18.58 12.18
C GLY A 63 14.37 19.47 11.76
N ASN A 64 13.43 18.92 11.00
CA ASN A 64 12.18 19.59 10.60
C ASN A 64 10.97 19.17 11.45
N ASP A 65 11.21 18.42 12.53
CA ASP A 65 10.20 17.87 13.44
C ASP A 65 9.13 17.00 12.75
N GLN A 66 9.42 16.52 11.53
CA GLN A 66 8.53 15.64 10.75
C GLN A 66 8.92 14.17 10.96
N GLN A 67 7.92 13.30 10.88
CA GLN A 67 8.10 11.86 11.09
C GLN A 67 8.91 11.24 9.96
N LEU A 68 9.81 10.33 10.32
CA LEU A 68 10.70 9.64 9.37
C LEU A 68 9.92 8.66 8.50
N VAL A 69 10.15 8.73 7.18
CA VAL A 69 9.67 7.75 6.20
C VAL A 69 10.85 7.01 5.60
N THR A 70 10.75 5.69 5.55
CA THR A 70 11.78 4.79 4.99
C THR A 70 11.15 3.69 4.16
N ALA A 71 11.98 2.91 3.45
CA ALA A 71 11.57 1.64 2.89
C ALA A 71 12.15 0.51 3.75
N SER A 72 11.27 -0.17 4.49
CA SER A 72 11.60 -1.24 5.45
C SER A 72 11.77 -2.58 4.74
N PRO A 73 12.78 -3.40 5.09
CA PRO A 73 12.87 -4.78 4.62
C PRO A 73 11.82 -5.71 5.27
N GLU A 74 11.14 -5.24 6.33
CA GLU A 74 10.16 -6.02 7.08
C GLU A 74 8.75 -5.84 6.49
N SER A 75 8.15 -6.94 6.03
CA SER A 75 6.82 -6.92 5.43
C SER A 75 5.68 -6.94 6.44
N ASP A 76 5.91 -7.48 7.62
CA ASP A 76 4.84 -7.82 8.58
C ASP A 76 4.61 -6.74 9.65
N ASN A 77 5.28 -5.60 9.51
CA ASN A 77 5.17 -4.50 10.46
C ASN A 77 3.95 -3.61 10.14
N MET A 78 3.22 -3.18 11.16
CA MET A 78 2.10 -2.24 11.06
C MET A 78 2.50 -0.89 10.47
N THR A 79 3.76 -0.49 10.68
CA THR A 79 4.36 0.75 10.12
C THR A 79 4.37 0.80 8.59
N THR A 80 4.02 -0.28 7.89
CA THR A 80 4.00 -0.36 6.42
C THR A 80 2.63 -0.14 5.79
N PHE A 81 1.59 0.13 6.58
CA PHE A 81 0.24 0.31 6.08
C PHE A 81 -0.14 1.77 5.87
N TRP A 82 -0.73 2.05 4.70
CA TRP A 82 -1.13 3.38 4.26
C TRP A 82 -2.58 3.37 3.79
N ILE A 83 -3.36 4.34 4.25
CA ILE A 83 -4.76 4.53 3.85
C ILE A 83 -4.79 5.48 2.67
N ILE A 84 -5.53 5.13 1.62
CA ILE A 84 -5.77 6.01 0.47
C ILE A 84 -6.86 7.02 0.81
N ARG A 85 -6.49 8.30 0.74
CA ARG A 85 -7.37 9.45 0.98
C ARG A 85 -7.44 10.36 -0.23
N GLU A 86 -8.46 11.21 -0.29
CA GLU A 86 -8.55 12.29 -1.26
C GLU A 86 -7.45 13.34 -1.06
N SER A 87 -7.15 14.08 -2.12
CA SER A 87 -6.29 15.28 -2.08
C SER A 87 -6.89 16.38 -1.20
N HIS A 88 -6.07 17.17 -0.53
CA HIS A 88 -6.50 18.38 0.19
C HIS A 88 -7.23 19.39 -0.70
N GLN A 89 -6.91 19.42 -1.98
CA GLN A 89 -7.54 20.30 -2.97
C GLN A 89 -8.87 19.76 -3.51
N ASN A 90 -9.29 18.58 -3.11
CA ASN A 90 -10.58 18.06 -3.54
C ASN A 90 -11.70 18.66 -2.66
N PRO A 91 -12.68 19.39 -3.23
CA PRO A 91 -13.77 20.00 -2.47
C PRO A 91 -14.75 18.96 -1.91
N SER A 92 -14.70 17.73 -2.37
CA SER A 92 -15.57 16.65 -1.92
C SER A 92 -14.75 15.45 -1.46
N PRO A 93 -15.02 14.91 -0.27
CA PRO A 93 -14.39 13.67 0.17
C PRO A 93 -14.61 12.54 -0.85
N CYS A 94 -13.60 11.76 -1.09
CA CYS A 94 -13.78 10.60 -1.95
C CYS A 94 -14.67 9.57 -1.24
N GLN A 95 -15.68 9.09 -1.95
CA GLN A 95 -16.54 8.04 -1.40
C GLN A 95 -15.74 6.74 -1.23
N THR A 96 -15.77 6.19 -0.03
CA THR A 96 -15.18 4.88 0.28
C THR A 96 -15.60 3.83 -0.74
N GLY A 97 -14.65 3.06 -1.25
CA GLY A 97 -14.87 2.04 -2.28
C GLY A 97 -14.90 2.57 -3.72
N THR A 98 -14.73 3.88 -3.95
CA THR A 98 -14.58 4.42 -5.31
C THR A 98 -13.20 4.11 -5.87
N LYS A 99 -13.12 3.52 -7.06
CA LYS A 99 -11.86 3.22 -7.77
C LYS A 99 -11.05 4.49 -8.02
N ILE A 100 -9.74 4.41 -7.86
CA ILE A 100 -8.83 5.53 -8.08
C ILE A 100 -8.35 5.52 -9.54
N PRO A 101 -8.72 6.53 -10.36
CA PRO A 101 -8.19 6.64 -11.72
C PRO A 101 -6.69 6.98 -11.71
N TYR A 102 -5.92 6.48 -12.66
CA TYR A 102 -4.59 7.00 -12.92
C TYR A 102 -4.65 8.49 -13.31
N GLY A 103 -3.66 9.26 -12.90
CA GLY A 103 -3.65 10.71 -13.01
C GLY A 103 -4.36 11.45 -11.88
N SER A 104 -5.08 10.74 -10.99
CA SER A 104 -5.72 11.35 -9.82
C SER A 104 -4.71 11.73 -8.75
N LYS A 105 -5.03 12.79 -8.00
CA LYS A 105 -4.33 13.16 -6.77
C LYS A 105 -4.92 12.40 -5.59
N VAL A 106 -4.04 11.82 -4.79
CA VAL A 106 -4.36 11.11 -3.54
C VAL A 106 -3.40 11.54 -2.44
N ARG A 107 -3.81 11.31 -1.19
CA ARG A 107 -2.92 11.29 -0.03
C ARG A 107 -2.75 9.86 0.45
N LEU A 108 -1.58 9.57 0.99
CA LEU A 108 -1.30 8.32 1.68
C LEU A 108 -1.17 8.63 3.17
N GLN A 109 -2.21 8.34 3.93
CA GLN A 109 -2.22 8.53 5.38
C GLN A 109 -1.66 7.27 6.06
N HIS A 110 -0.63 7.41 6.88
CA HIS A 110 -0.06 6.30 7.63
C HIS A 110 -1.08 5.77 8.65
N LEU A 111 -1.33 4.46 8.63
CA LEU A 111 -2.44 3.87 9.41
C LEU A 111 -2.24 4.04 10.92
N GLU A 112 -1.02 3.87 11.41
CA GLU A 112 -0.73 3.85 12.85
C GLU A 112 -0.60 5.25 13.43
N SER A 113 0.19 6.13 12.83
CA SER A 113 0.47 7.47 13.37
C SER A 113 -0.45 8.57 12.84
N GLY A 114 -1.21 8.30 11.77
CA GLY A 114 -2.14 9.27 11.20
C GLY A 114 -1.51 10.38 10.37
N VAL A 115 -0.17 10.45 10.23
CA VAL A 115 0.50 11.42 9.37
C VAL A 115 0.32 11.10 7.90
N ASN A 116 0.42 12.10 7.02
CA ASN A 116 0.41 11.91 5.58
C ASN A 116 1.84 11.75 5.03
N LEU A 117 1.99 10.96 3.97
CA LEU A 117 3.21 10.94 3.16
C LEU A 117 3.40 12.32 2.53
N HIS A 118 4.48 12.98 2.89
CA HIS A 118 4.76 14.38 2.60
C HIS A 118 6.09 14.57 1.90
N SER A 119 6.22 15.64 1.12
CA SER A 119 7.50 16.06 0.57
C SER A 119 7.59 17.58 0.42
N HIS A 120 8.81 18.11 0.55
CA HIS A 120 9.11 19.52 0.42
C HIS A 120 10.52 19.74 -0.12
N GLN A 121 10.88 21.00 -0.44
CA GLN A 121 12.18 21.33 -1.07
C GLN A 121 13.34 21.34 -0.06
N LYS A 122 13.51 20.26 0.70
CA LYS A 122 14.72 20.00 1.51
C LYS A 122 15.48 18.80 0.94
N ARG A 123 16.74 18.66 1.28
CA ARG A 123 17.57 17.55 0.85
C ARG A 123 17.46 16.39 1.84
N SER A 124 17.30 15.20 1.33
CA SER A 124 17.33 13.97 2.13
C SER A 124 18.76 13.68 2.64
N PRO A 125 18.88 12.97 3.79
CA PRO A 125 20.14 12.83 4.51
C PRO A 125 21.21 11.98 3.79
N LEU A 126 20.83 10.96 3.03
CA LEU A 126 21.79 10.03 2.41
C LEU A 126 22.01 10.32 0.94
N SER A 127 20.95 10.42 0.14
CA SER A 127 21.07 10.62 -1.30
C SER A 127 21.20 12.08 -1.72
N GLY A 128 20.84 13.03 -0.83
CA GLY A 128 20.80 14.46 -1.14
C GLY A 128 19.70 14.84 -2.15
N GLN A 129 18.80 13.94 -2.49
CA GLN A 129 17.61 14.20 -3.30
C GLN A 129 16.56 14.96 -2.49
N GLN A 130 15.33 15.09 -2.97
CA GLN A 130 14.28 15.75 -2.19
C GLN A 130 13.82 14.85 -1.05
N GLU A 131 13.68 15.41 0.17
CA GLU A 131 13.25 14.67 1.36
C GLU A 131 11.79 14.26 1.25
N VAL A 132 11.48 13.06 1.77
CA VAL A 132 10.13 12.55 1.98
C VAL A 132 9.96 12.19 3.44
N THR A 133 8.88 12.66 4.05
CA THR A 133 8.59 12.55 5.49
C THR A 133 7.12 12.23 5.73
N GLY A 134 6.76 12.02 6.98
CA GLY A 134 5.37 12.01 7.45
C GLY A 134 5.04 13.36 8.09
N PHE A 135 3.93 13.98 7.67
CA PHE A 135 3.51 15.30 8.14
C PHE A 135 2.01 15.36 8.44
N GLY A 136 1.66 16.26 9.33
CA GLY A 136 0.28 16.49 9.77
C GLY A 136 -0.15 15.57 10.91
N GLU A 137 -1.21 15.95 11.58
CA GLU A 137 -1.83 15.17 12.64
C GLU A 137 -3.20 14.66 12.19
N ASN A 138 -3.53 13.40 12.47
CA ASN A 138 -4.82 12.79 12.15
C ASN A 138 -5.28 12.97 10.68
N GLY A 139 -4.31 13.01 9.75
CA GLY A 139 -4.56 13.24 8.33
C GLY A 139 -4.75 14.69 7.92
N GLU A 140 -4.68 15.63 8.83
CA GLU A 140 -4.58 17.07 8.55
C GLU A 140 -3.17 17.36 8.02
N GLY A 141 -3.06 18.31 7.08
CA GLY A 141 -1.77 18.64 6.48
C GLY A 141 -1.92 19.74 5.43
N ASP A 142 -1.11 19.70 4.38
CA ASP A 142 -1.10 20.69 3.32
C ASP A 142 -0.95 20.07 1.92
N THR A 143 -0.73 20.89 0.89
CA THR A 143 -0.60 20.41 -0.50
C THR A 143 0.66 19.59 -0.75
N GLY A 144 1.65 19.65 0.15
CA GLY A 144 2.83 18.79 0.14
C GLY A 144 2.54 17.30 0.42
N ASP A 145 1.29 16.98 0.78
CA ASP A 145 0.82 15.59 0.97
C ASP A 145 0.20 14.99 -0.31
N ASP A 146 0.01 15.81 -1.35
CA ASP A 146 -0.69 15.41 -2.56
C ASP A 146 0.24 14.70 -3.56
N TRP A 147 -0.13 13.48 -3.93
CA TRP A 147 0.61 12.64 -4.86
C TRP A 147 -0.28 12.23 -6.05
N VAL A 148 0.25 12.35 -7.26
CA VAL A 148 -0.42 11.89 -8.49
C VAL A 148 -0.04 10.43 -8.73
N VAL A 149 -1.04 9.56 -8.86
CA VAL A 149 -0.84 8.14 -9.15
C VAL A 149 -0.70 7.94 -10.65
N ASN A 150 0.48 7.56 -11.11
CA ASN A 150 0.74 7.27 -12.51
C ASN A 150 0.90 5.76 -12.74
N ALA A 151 0.28 5.24 -13.80
CA ALA A 151 0.56 3.88 -14.23
C ALA A 151 2.01 3.78 -14.69
N LYS A 152 2.75 2.79 -14.16
CA LYS A 152 4.00 2.38 -14.80
C LYS A 152 3.61 1.45 -15.94
N SER A 153 3.82 1.88 -17.18
CA SER A 153 3.52 1.08 -18.36
C SER A 153 4.10 -0.33 -18.23
N ASN A 154 3.24 -1.30 -18.01
CA ASN A 154 3.59 -2.69 -18.18
C ASN A 154 3.36 -3.02 -19.66
N THR A 155 4.30 -3.70 -20.27
CA THR A 155 4.29 -4.15 -21.66
C THR A 155 3.12 -5.10 -22.03
N ASN A 156 2.16 -5.30 -21.12
CA ASN A 156 1.05 -6.25 -21.26
C ASN A 156 -0.28 -5.61 -21.72
N GLY A 157 -0.24 -4.41 -22.29
CA GLY A 157 -1.36 -3.88 -23.09
C GLY A 157 -2.70 -3.71 -22.37
N SER A 158 -2.75 -3.63 -21.05
CA SER A 158 -4.01 -3.31 -20.37
C SER A 158 -4.25 -1.80 -20.46
N ASP A 159 -5.30 -1.44 -21.18
CA ASP A 159 -5.84 -0.08 -21.30
C ASP A 159 -6.62 0.32 -20.01
N ASP A 160 -6.06 -0.08 -18.86
CA ASP A 160 -6.72 0.07 -17.57
C ASP A 160 -6.64 1.52 -17.08
N LYS A 161 -7.78 2.12 -16.86
CA LYS A 161 -7.91 3.52 -16.42
C LYS A 161 -7.74 3.71 -14.94
N TYR A 162 -7.79 2.62 -14.15
CA TYR A 162 -7.82 2.65 -12.68
C TYR A 162 -6.62 1.96 -12.07
N TRP A 163 -6.22 2.42 -10.90
CA TRP A 163 -5.14 1.85 -10.12
C TRP A 163 -5.46 0.41 -9.70
N ARG A 164 -4.74 -0.54 -10.29
CA ARG A 164 -4.93 -1.98 -10.08
C ARG A 164 -4.10 -2.50 -8.92
N ILE A 165 -4.67 -3.39 -8.12
CA ILE A 165 -3.94 -4.16 -7.11
C ILE A 165 -2.87 -5.01 -7.82
N GLY A 166 -1.66 -5.07 -7.26
CA GLY A 166 -0.54 -5.79 -7.85
C GLY A 166 0.11 -5.11 -9.06
N SER A 167 -0.40 -3.94 -9.50
CA SER A 167 0.24 -3.19 -10.58
C SER A 167 1.43 -2.36 -10.08
N ASN A 168 2.35 -2.08 -11.00
CA ASN A 168 3.42 -1.13 -10.78
C ASN A 168 2.91 0.30 -11.02
N VAL A 169 3.21 1.18 -10.08
CA VAL A 169 2.84 2.59 -10.13
C VAL A 169 4.03 3.48 -9.84
N GLN A 170 3.90 4.75 -10.22
CA GLN A 170 4.78 5.83 -9.83
C GLN A 170 3.95 6.91 -9.15
N LEU A 171 4.37 7.33 -7.98
CA LEU A 171 3.73 8.42 -7.23
C LEU A 171 4.52 9.70 -7.47
N MET A 172 3.93 10.66 -8.17
CA MET A 172 4.55 11.96 -8.43
C MET A 172 4.03 12.97 -7.43
N HIS A 173 4.92 13.58 -6.67
CA HIS A 173 4.58 14.68 -5.75
C HIS A 173 3.99 15.85 -6.53
N PHE A 174 2.78 16.28 -6.15
CA PHE A 174 2.03 17.22 -6.98
C PHE A 174 2.71 18.59 -7.10
N ASP A 175 3.26 19.14 -6.02
CA ASP A 175 3.82 20.49 -6.03
C ASP A 175 5.21 20.55 -6.72
N THR A 176 6.10 19.62 -6.41
CA THR A 176 7.51 19.70 -6.86
C THR A 176 7.83 18.83 -8.07
N LYS A 177 6.87 18.01 -8.54
CA LYS A 177 6.98 17.12 -9.71
C LYS A 177 8.09 16.06 -9.62
N VAL A 178 8.52 15.73 -8.41
CA VAL A 178 9.43 14.61 -8.17
C VAL A 178 8.64 13.31 -7.95
N TYR A 179 9.26 12.18 -8.24
CA TYR A 179 8.68 10.86 -8.07
C TYR A 179 9.19 10.22 -6.78
N LEU A 180 8.29 9.61 -6.03
CA LEU A 180 8.61 8.82 -4.84
C LEU A 180 9.57 7.70 -5.23
N GLY A 181 10.73 7.64 -4.62
CA GLY A 181 11.76 6.66 -4.95
C GLY A 181 12.48 6.11 -3.72
N SER A 182 13.23 5.04 -3.97
CA SER A 182 14.12 4.42 -2.98
C SER A 182 15.24 3.67 -3.72
N SER A 183 16.38 3.43 -3.03
CA SER A 183 17.49 2.68 -3.61
C SER A 183 18.38 2.05 -2.54
N GLU A 184 18.89 0.83 -2.81
CA GLU A 184 19.94 0.19 -2.00
C GLU A 184 21.26 1.00 -1.93
N GLN A 185 21.44 2.02 -2.78
CA GLN A 185 22.57 2.95 -2.67
C GLN A 185 22.43 3.92 -1.48
N ALA A 186 21.23 4.07 -0.93
CA ALA A 186 20.92 4.94 0.19
C ALA A 186 20.35 4.11 1.38
N VAL A 187 21.16 3.18 1.89
CA VAL A 187 20.82 2.29 3.00
C VAL A 187 21.29 2.86 4.34
N PHE A 188 20.43 2.83 5.35
CA PHE A 188 20.80 3.16 6.72
C PHE A 188 21.63 2.02 7.35
N ASN A 189 22.78 2.39 7.90
CA ASN A 189 23.74 1.46 8.48
C ASN A 189 24.49 2.10 9.68
N ALA A 190 25.40 1.34 10.30
CA ALA A 190 26.13 1.81 11.47
C ALA A 190 27.02 3.04 11.22
N GLN A 191 27.45 3.29 9.97
CA GLN A 191 28.29 4.45 9.64
C GLN A 191 27.51 5.76 9.55
N ASN A 192 26.27 5.70 8.98
CA ASN A 192 25.47 6.90 8.75
C ASN A 192 24.31 7.11 9.75
N CYS A 193 23.96 6.08 10.54
CA CYS A 193 22.90 6.13 11.53
C CYS A 193 23.42 5.85 12.97
N GLY A 194 24.68 5.46 13.11
CA GLY A 194 25.33 5.18 14.40
C GLY A 194 25.11 3.75 14.93
N ARG A 195 25.80 3.42 16.03
CA ARG A 195 25.63 2.13 16.71
C ARG A 195 24.24 2.07 17.34
N GLY A 196 23.51 0.97 17.10
CA GLY A 196 22.14 0.82 17.60
C GLY A 196 21.09 1.56 16.74
N CYS A 197 21.41 1.84 15.48
CA CYS A 197 20.49 2.41 14.50
C CYS A 197 19.16 1.66 14.50
N PRO A 198 18.04 2.30 14.83
CA PRO A 198 16.74 1.63 14.93
C PRO A 198 16.12 1.29 13.56
N ILE A 199 16.68 1.86 12.48
CA ILE A 199 16.29 1.64 11.10
C ILE A 199 17.41 0.98 10.29
N MET A 200 18.17 0.09 10.95
CA MET A 200 19.24 -0.67 10.31
C MET A 200 18.71 -1.44 9.09
N ASN A 201 19.38 -1.32 7.97
CA ASN A 201 19.02 -1.91 6.67
C ASN A 201 17.74 -1.37 6.02
N HIS A 202 17.08 -0.37 6.58
CA HIS A 202 16.06 0.37 5.83
C HIS A 202 16.73 1.19 4.73
N LEU A 203 15.99 1.44 3.65
CA LEU A 203 16.42 2.37 2.61
C LEU A 203 15.83 3.75 2.86
N GLU A 204 16.56 4.78 2.47
CA GLU A 204 16.02 6.12 2.37
C GLU A 204 14.91 6.18 1.31
N VAL A 205 13.83 6.88 1.62
CA VAL A 205 12.80 7.26 0.68
C VAL A 205 13.01 8.73 0.30
N PHE A 206 12.94 9.01 -0.98
CA PHE A 206 13.26 10.33 -1.52
C PHE A 206 12.38 10.71 -2.72
N GLY A 207 12.35 12.00 -3.04
CA GLY A 207 11.76 12.53 -4.26
C GLY A 207 12.81 12.67 -5.36
N ARG A 208 12.62 12.02 -6.52
CA ARG A 208 13.55 11.98 -7.67
C ARG A 208 12.91 12.59 -8.91
N ARG A 209 13.67 13.38 -9.66
CA ARG A 209 13.16 14.03 -10.89
C ARG A 209 12.85 13.05 -12.02
N SER A 210 13.56 11.93 -12.09
CA SER A 210 13.39 10.94 -13.17
C SER A 210 12.41 9.86 -12.76
N ALA A 211 11.48 9.53 -13.65
CA ALA A 211 10.60 8.38 -13.55
C ALA A 211 11.31 7.14 -14.11
N ASP A 212 11.99 6.39 -13.25
CA ASP A 212 12.81 5.23 -13.60
C ASP A 212 12.49 3.99 -12.72
N SER A 213 13.39 3.02 -12.66
CA SER A 213 13.22 1.82 -11.82
C SER A 213 13.24 2.13 -10.33
N PHE A 214 13.99 3.14 -9.89
CA PHE A 214 14.08 3.56 -8.49
C PHE A 214 12.79 4.19 -7.97
N THR A 215 11.91 4.64 -8.88
CA THR A 215 10.64 5.28 -8.54
C THR A 215 9.42 4.38 -8.81
N THR A 216 9.68 3.09 -8.99
CA THR A 216 8.61 2.12 -9.26
C THR A 216 8.21 1.42 -7.97
N TRP A 217 6.94 1.53 -7.63
CA TRP A 217 6.31 0.87 -6.49
C TRP A 217 5.23 -0.07 -6.97
N ARG A 218 4.98 -1.13 -6.22
CA ARG A 218 3.90 -2.08 -6.49
C ARG A 218 2.94 -2.08 -5.31
N THR A 219 1.66 -1.93 -5.60
CA THR A 219 0.63 -2.22 -4.59
C THR A 219 0.66 -3.72 -4.31
N ASP A 220 1.02 -4.09 -3.08
CA ASP A 220 1.21 -5.51 -2.73
C ASP A 220 -0.05 -6.05 -2.03
N THR A 221 -0.03 -6.13 -0.72
CA THR A 221 -1.15 -6.60 0.10
C THR A 221 -1.90 -5.43 0.74
N GLY A 222 -3.10 -5.70 1.25
CA GLY A 222 -3.88 -4.67 1.92
C GLY A 222 -5.30 -5.10 2.24
N ILE A 223 -6.08 -4.17 2.75
CA ILE A 223 -7.53 -4.29 2.93
C ILE A 223 -8.17 -3.39 1.88
N PHE A 224 -8.81 -4.00 0.90
CA PHE A 224 -9.43 -3.29 -0.21
C PHE A 224 -10.93 -3.21 0.02
N ILE A 225 -11.47 -2.01 -0.11
CA ILE A 225 -12.88 -1.73 0.11
C ILE A 225 -13.55 -1.64 -1.26
N SER A 226 -14.54 -2.49 -1.50
CA SER A 226 -15.42 -2.41 -2.67
C SER A 226 -16.80 -1.87 -2.28
N LYS A 227 -17.48 -1.21 -3.22
CA LYS A 227 -18.90 -0.85 -3.09
C LYS A 227 -19.80 -2.06 -3.36
#